data_801c4dace52bffac60ab73457e36b7e9
#
_entry.id   801c4dace52bffac60ab73457e36b7e9
#
_cell.length_a   1.000
_cell.length_b   1.000
_cell.length_c   1.000
_cell.angle_alpha   90.00
_cell.angle_beta   90.00
_cell.angle_gamma   90.00
#
_symmetry.space_group_name_H-M   'P 1'
#
loop_
_entity.id
_entity.type
_entity.pdbx_description
1 polymer ?
#
loop_
_entity_poly.entity_id
_entity_poly.type
_entity_poly.pdbx_seq_one_letter_code
_entity_poly.pdbx_strand_id
1 'polypeptide(L)'
;DFCLSRGLGDVYKRQAIHYGFNKDFDTTIQPRYNMVEYADDFGMDNLSKKGKKNIKIAQKQNLDIQFGHKELLEDFDKVMKCTEERKGISLRTKEYYELLLDTYADDAFITLAYFHIRDMVKETKERYEQCLLDLESCPENAKKKRFTLEELKDSLEKKISKYEEDVKTYGETVCVCGTLTVKYGHTSEILYAGMNEDFKRLMGPYLTWYKTMEKCFELGCKTSNMGGIEGTLKGGLVDFKEIYHPRINEYIGEFDIPVNSILYNVCLLYTSD
;
A
#
# COMPACT_ATOMS: atom_id res chain seq x y z
N ASP A 1 21.72 -26.61 -8.28
CA ASP A 1 20.39 -26.35 -7.69
C ASP A 1 19.50 -25.48 -8.56
N PHE A 2 20.07 -24.52 -9.29
CA PHE A 2 19.29 -23.62 -10.17
C PHE A 2 18.68 -24.33 -11.41
N CYS A 3 19.32 -25.37 -11.87
CA CYS A 3 18.82 -26.17 -13.00
C CYS A 3 17.66 -27.11 -12.60
N LEU A 4 17.64 -27.59 -11.35
CA LEU A 4 16.59 -28.45 -10.84
C LEU A 4 15.27 -27.72 -10.63
N SER A 5 15.32 -26.46 -10.19
CA SER A 5 14.10 -25.65 -10.00
C SER A 5 13.43 -25.27 -11.32
N ARG A 6 14.20 -25.00 -12.38
CA ARG A 6 13.67 -24.81 -13.75
C ARG A 6 13.07 -26.09 -14.32
N GLY A 7 13.73 -27.23 -14.12
CA GLY A 7 13.25 -28.52 -14.59
C GLY A 7 11.91 -28.92 -13.95
N LEU A 8 11.74 -28.72 -12.65
CA LEU A 8 10.47 -29.01 -11.95
C LEU A 8 9.33 -28.09 -12.43
N GLY A 9 9.58 -26.79 -12.60
CA GLY A 9 8.58 -25.86 -13.11
C GLY A 9 8.08 -26.25 -14.52
N ASP A 10 9.00 -26.67 -15.39
CA ASP A 10 8.63 -27.14 -16.74
C ASP A 10 7.91 -28.48 -16.73
N VAL A 11 8.25 -29.39 -15.82
CA VAL A 11 7.55 -30.65 -15.63
C VAL A 11 6.12 -30.41 -15.18
N TYR A 12 5.88 -29.56 -14.21
CA TYR A 12 4.53 -29.23 -13.76
C TYR A 12 3.72 -28.53 -14.85
N LYS A 13 4.32 -27.58 -15.58
CA LYS A 13 3.63 -26.94 -16.72
C LYS A 13 3.26 -27.95 -17.80
N ARG A 14 4.15 -28.88 -18.13
CA ARG A 14 3.88 -29.94 -19.11
C ARG A 14 2.81 -30.92 -18.64
N GLN A 15 2.80 -31.29 -17.37
CA GLN A 15 1.76 -32.14 -16.78
C GLN A 15 0.40 -31.47 -16.86
N ALA A 16 0.30 -30.17 -16.49
CA ALA A 16 -0.91 -29.40 -16.60
C ALA A 16 -1.49 -29.41 -18.02
N ILE A 17 -0.62 -29.18 -19.03
CA ILE A 17 -1.00 -29.23 -20.45
C ILE A 17 -1.47 -30.65 -20.84
N HIS A 18 -0.77 -31.68 -20.39
CA HIS A 18 -1.11 -33.07 -20.68
C HIS A 18 -2.47 -33.47 -20.13
N TYR A 19 -2.86 -32.98 -18.96
CA TYR A 19 -4.17 -33.21 -18.36
C TYR A 19 -5.28 -32.29 -18.84
N GLY A 20 -5.01 -31.44 -19.86
CA GLY A 20 -6.01 -30.61 -20.51
C GLY A 20 -6.47 -29.42 -19.68
N PHE A 21 -5.65 -28.94 -18.76
CA PHE A 21 -5.93 -27.70 -18.02
C PHE A 21 -5.92 -26.50 -18.96
N ASN A 22 -6.93 -25.64 -18.82
CA ASN A 22 -7.00 -24.40 -19.57
C ASN A 22 -5.89 -23.44 -19.11
N LYS A 23 -5.17 -22.90 -20.07
CA LYS A 23 -4.12 -21.92 -19.85
C LYS A 23 -4.59 -20.49 -20.01
N ASP A 24 -5.59 -20.31 -20.83
CA ASP A 24 -5.97 -19.03 -21.39
C ASP A 24 -7.38 -18.70 -20.86
N PHE A 25 -7.41 -18.20 -19.62
CA PHE A 25 -8.56 -17.49 -19.15
C PHE A 25 -8.40 -16.02 -19.50
N ASP A 26 -9.41 -15.43 -20.12
CA ASP A 26 -9.45 -13.97 -20.35
C ASP A 26 -9.47 -13.22 -19.01
N THR A 27 -10.00 -13.85 -17.98
CA THR A 27 -9.98 -13.34 -16.60
C THR A 27 -9.52 -14.43 -15.64
N THR A 28 -8.47 -14.14 -14.87
CA THR A 28 -7.98 -15.04 -13.82
C THR A 28 -8.41 -14.52 -12.45
N ILE A 29 -8.84 -15.42 -11.55
CA ILE A 29 -9.16 -15.08 -10.16
C ILE A 29 -7.87 -14.79 -9.40
N GLN A 30 -6.81 -15.58 -9.66
CA GLN A 30 -5.49 -15.41 -9.07
C GLN A 30 -4.50 -14.86 -10.09
N PRO A 31 -3.84 -13.73 -9.79
CA PRO A 31 -2.85 -13.15 -10.71
C PRO A 31 -1.67 -14.10 -10.90
N ARG A 32 -1.24 -14.26 -12.14
CA ARG A 32 -0.08 -15.07 -12.50
C ARG A 32 1.24 -14.43 -12.11
N TYR A 33 1.28 -13.10 -12.08
CA TYR A 33 2.48 -12.34 -11.76
C TYR A 33 2.31 -11.65 -10.42
N ASN A 34 3.27 -11.86 -9.53
CA ASN A 34 3.33 -11.16 -8.24
C ASN A 34 4.63 -10.39 -8.12
N MET A 35 4.58 -9.27 -7.43
CA MET A 35 5.77 -8.49 -7.07
C MET A 35 6.21 -8.87 -5.66
N VAL A 36 7.47 -9.28 -5.52
CA VAL A 36 8.02 -9.82 -4.28
C VAL A 36 9.32 -9.09 -3.92
N GLU A 37 9.36 -8.53 -2.72
CA GLU A 37 10.58 -7.99 -2.14
C GLU A 37 11.37 -9.06 -1.40
N TYR A 38 12.69 -8.95 -1.46
CA TYR A 38 13.62 -9.85 -0.79
C TYR A 38 14.42 -9.09 0.26
N ALA A 39 14.59 -9.69 1.44
CA ALA A 39 15.28 -9.06 2.55
C ALA A 39 16.70 -8.57 2.21
N ASP A 40 17.42 -9.34 1.37
CA ASP A 40 18.80 -9.03 0.96
C ASP A 40 18.87 -7.80 0.02
N ASP A 41 17.79 -7.50 -0.68
CA ASP A 41 17.70 -6.39 -1.63
C ASP A 41 16.92 -5.20 -1.05
N PHE A 42 16.30 -5.36 0.13
CA PHE A 42 15.43 -4.35 0.71
C PHE A 42 16.20 -3.21 1.39
N GLY A 43 15.80 -1.98 1.13
CA GLY A 43 16.34 -0.81 1.83
C GLY A 43 16.13 0.49 1.06
N MET A 44 16.27 1.62 1.77
CA MET A 44 16.09 2.94 1.19
C MET A 44 16.98 3.20 -0.03
N ASP A 45 18.18 2.62 -0.05
CA ASP A 45 19.14 2.84 -1.15
C ASP A 45 18.72 2.14 -2.43
N ASN A 46 17.97 1.06 -2.32
CA ASN A 46 17.49 0.28 -3.47
C ASN A 46 16.18 0.81 -4.06
N LEU A 47 15.52 1.75 -3.41
CA LEU A 47 14.30 2.36 -3.95
C LEU A 47 14.58 3.20 -5.21
N SER A 48 13.61 3.26 -6.10
CA SER A 48 13.61 4.19 -7.22
C SER A 48 13.71 5.65 -6.75
N LYS A 49 14.14 6.55 -7.62
CA LYS A 49 14.16 8.00 -7.31
C LYS A 49 12.78 8.52 -6.89
N LYS A 50 11.70 8.03 -7.54
CA LYS A 50 10.30 8.34 -7.21
C LYS A 50 9.93 7.80 -5.82
N GLY A 51 10.30 6.54 -5.52
CA GLY A 51 10.08 5.91 -4.22
C GLY A 51 10.75 6.69 -3.08
N LYS A 52 12.05 6.98 -3.21
CA LYS A 52 12.79 7.81 -2.24
C LYS A 52 12.14 9.16 -2.00
N LYS A 53 11.68 9.82 -3.07
CA LYS A 53 11.00 11.12 -2.96
C LYS A 53 9.68 11.00 -2.19
N ASN A 54 8.83 10.02 -2.56
CA ASN A 54 7.50 9.86 -1.96
C ASN A 54 7.57 9.47 -0.49
N ILE A 55 8.47 8.55 -0.12
CA ILE A 55 8.70 8.18 1.28
C ILE A 55 9.23 9.37 2.09
N LYS A 56 10.16 10.15 1.55
CA LYS A 56 10.65 11.38 2.21
C LYS A 56 9.55 12.43 2.41
N ILE A 57 8.60 12.53 1.47
CA ILE A 57 7.44 13.40 1.63
C ILE A 57 6.58 12.90 2.80
N ALA A 58 6.26 11.60 2.84
CA ALA A 58 5.46 11.01 3.92
C ALA A 58 6.13 11.16 5.29
N GLN A 59 7.43 10.92 5.38
CA GLN A 59 8.20 11.12 6.62
C GLN A 59 8.13 12.55 7.15
N LYS A 60 8.15 13.56 6.25
CA LYS A 60 8.01 14.98 6.63
C LYS A 60 6.61 15.36 7.11
N GLN A 61 5.60 14.52 6.89
CA GLN A 61 4.25 14.74 7.39
C GLN A 61 4.04 14.20 8.81
N ASN A 62 5.10 13.67 9.45
CA ASN A 62 5.03 13.08 10.79
C ASN A 62 3.89 12.06 10.93
N LEU A 63 3.74 11.18 9.92
CA LEU A 63 2.77 10.10 10.00
C LEU A 63 3.20 9.12 11.09
N ASP A 64 2.29 8.84 12.02
CA ASP A 64 2.46 7.84 13.08
C ASP A 64 2.13 6.46 12.49
N ILE A 65 3.14 5.58 12.41
CA ILE A 65 2.99 4.23 11.90
C ILE A 65 2.83 3.27 13.08
N GLN A 66 1.66 2.67 13.17
CA GLN A 66 1.33 1.71 14.21
C GLN A 66 1.22 0.29 13.64
N PHE A 67 1.78 -0.66 14.38
CA PHE A 67 1.63 -2.09 14.13
C PHE A 67 0.80 -2.67 15.25
N GLY A 68 -0.17 -3.50 14.90
CA GLY A 68 -1.04 -4.08 15.90
C GLY A 68 -1.90 -5.20 15.32
N HIS A 69 -2.88 -5.59 16.09
CA HIS A 69 -3.77 -6.70 15.78
C HIS A 69 -5.24 -6.23 15.76
N LYS A 70 -6.13 -6.87 16.54
CA LYS A 70 -7.56 -6.52 16.57
C LYS A 70 -7.86 -5.12 17.08
N GLU A 71 -7.00 -4.55 17.90
CA GLU A 71 -7.14 -3.19 18.41
C GLU A 71 -7.11 -2.13 17.31
N LEU A 72 -6.48 -2.46 16.16
CA LEU A 72 -6.43 -1.60 14.98
C LEU A 72 -7.50 -1.92 13.92
N LEU A 73 -8.29 -2.97 14.14
CA LEU A 73 -9.22 -3.49 13.12
C LEU A 73 -10.32 -2.48 12.76
N GLU A 74 -10.82 -1.72 13.72
CA GLU A 74 -11.87 -0.72 13.48
C GLU A 74 -11.43 0.36 12.50
N ASP A 75 -10.22 0.89 12.69
CA ASP A 75 -9.68 1.93 11.82
C ASP A 75 -9.21 1.37 10.48
N PHE A 76 -8.72 0.12 10.46
CA PHE A 76 -8.44 -0.59 9.22
C PHE A 76 -9.70 -0.77 8.36
N ASP A 77 -10.81 -1.21 8.95
CA ASP A 77 -12.09 -1.37 8.25
C ASP A 77 -12.59 -0.05 7.64
N LYS A 78 -12.48 1.07 8.37
CA LYS A 78 -12.82 2.41 7.84
C LYS A 78 -12.01 2.75 6.59
N VAL A 79 -10.70 2.50 6.61
CA VAL A 79 -9.81 2.77 5.48
C VAL A 79 -10.14 1.84 4.30
N MET A 80 -10.51 0.60 4.56
CA MET A 80 -10.94 -0.34 3.52
C MET A 80 -12.27 0.12 2.89
N LYS A 81 -13.22 0.61 3.66
CA LYS A 81 -14.48 1.20 3.16
C LYS A 81 -14.25 2.42 2.27
N CYS A 82 -13.34 3.33 2.65
CA CYS A 82 -12.94 4.43 1.76
C CYS A 82 -12.41 3.91 0.41
N THR A 83 -11.70 2.77 0.43
CA THR A 83 -11.18 2.15 -0.79
C THR A 83 -12.28 1.50 -1.62
N GLU A 84 -13.27 0.84 -0.99
CA GLU A 84 -14.48 0.30 -1.65
C GLU A 84 -15.24 1.39 -2.39
N GLU A 85 -15.60 2.45 -1.68
CA GLU A 85 -16.33 3.59 -2.23
C GLU A 85 -15.61 4.20 -3.42
N ARG A 86 -14.31 4.46 -3.29
CA ARG A 86 -13.49 5.02 -4.37
C ARG A 86 -13.43 4.16 -5.62
N LYS A 87 -13.34 2.82 -5.44
CA LYS A 87 -13.19 1.89 -6.56
C LYS A 87 -14.53 1.40 -7.10
N GLY A 88 -15.63 1.61 -6.37
CA GLY A 88 -16.95 1.06 -6.72
C GLY A 88 -16.99 -0.46 -6.71
N ILE A 89 -16.23 -1.09 -5.81
CA ILE A 89 -16.15 -2.56 -5.67
C ILE A 89 -16.57 -2.96 -4.26
N SER A 90 -16.96 -4.21 -4.09
CA SER A 90 -17.17 -4.79 -2.75
C SER A 90 -15.90 -5.52 -2.30
N LEU A 91 -15.41 -5.17 -1.13
CA LEU A 91 -14.27 -5.82 -0.49
C LEU A 91 -14.78 -6.80 0.61
N ARG A 92 -13.85 -7.33 1.39
CA ARG A 92 -14.20 -8.22 2.49
C ARG A 92 -14.76 -7.43 3.68
N THR A 93 -15.60 -8.09 4.49
CA THR A 93 -16.18 -7.48 5.69
C THR A 93 -15.18 -7.45 6.85
N LYS A 94 -15.48 -6.63 7.85
CA LYS A 94 -14.69 -6.54 9.09
C LYS A 94 -14.53 -7.90 9.78
N GLU A 95 -15.62 -8.68 9.82
CA GLU A 95 -15.63 -10.05 10.42
C GLU A 95 -14.66 -10.99 9.69
N TYR A 96 -14.51 -10.82 8.38
CA TYR A 96 -13.54 -11.59 7.63
C TYR A 96 -12.09 -11.22 7.99
N TYR A 97 -11.80 -9.94 8.14
CA TYR A 97 -10.48 -9.50 8.60
C TYR A 97 -10.20 -9.94 10.04
N GLU A 98 -11.21 -9.90 10.90
CA GLU A 98 -11.11 -10.43 12.27
C GLU A 98 -10.80 -11.92 12.28
N LEU A 99 -11.49 -12.71 11.43
CA LEU A 99 -11.24 -14.14 11.29
C LEU A 99 -9.82 -14.45 10.80
N LEU A 100 -9.27 -13.64 9.89
CA LEU A 100 -7.88 -13.78 9.45
C LEU A 100 -6.91 -13.54 10.62
N LEU A 101 -7.12 -12.47 11.38
CA LEU A 101 -6.30 -12.17 12.54
C LEU A 101 -6.39 -13.30 13.58
N ASP A 102 -7.56 -13.85 13.84
CA ASP A 102 -7.73 -14.98 14.77
C ASP A 102 -7.06 -16.25 14.27
N THR A 103 -7.18 -16.52 12.97
CA THR A 103 -6.65 -17.76 12.38
C THR A 103 -5.13 -17.78 12.36
N TYR A 104 -4.51 -16.64 12.04
CA TYR A 104 -3.05 -16.55 11.93
C TYR A 104 -2.39 -16.02 13.21
N ALA A 105 -3.16 -15.49 14.16
CA ALA A 105 -2.69 -15.01 15.45
C ALA A 105 -1.41 -14.14 15.34
N ASP A 106 -0.31 -14.55 15.97
CA ASP A 106 0.96 -13.83 15.95
C ASP A 106 1.61 -13.72 14.54
N ASP A 107 1.11 -14.49 13.59
CA ASP A 107 1.57 -14.46 12.20
C ASP A 107 0.73 -13.51 11.31
N ALA A 108 -0.25 -12.79 11.87
CA ALA A 108 -0.99 -11.74 11.18
C ALA A 108 -0.92 -10.42 11.93
N PHE A 109 -0.83 -9.30 11.20
CA PHE A 109 -0.84 -7.99 11.79
C PHE A 109 -1.39 -6.92 10.84
N ILE A 110 -1.87 -5.85 11.43
CA ILE A 110 -2.29 -4.64 10.74
C ILE A 110 -1.20 -3.58 10.91
N THR A 111 -0.91 -2.85 9.83
CA THR A 111 -0.10 -1.63 9.86
C THR A 111 -0.98 -0.46 9.48
N LEU A 112 -1.07 0.56 10.33
CA LEU A 112 -1.81 1.79 10.04
C LEU A 112 -0.89 3.01 10.06
N ALA A 113 -1.24 4.00 9.26
CA ALA A 113 -0.65 5.32 9.29
C ALA A 113 -1.68 6.33 9.77
N TYR A 114 -1.39 7.00 10.88
CA TYR A 114 -2.20 8.06 11.43
C TYR A 114 -1.60 9.43 11.13
N PHE A 115 -2.48 10.37 10.85
CA PHE A 115 -2.14 11.77 10.68
C PHE A 115 -2.78 12.58 11.81
N HIS A 116 -1.94 13.17 12.68
CA HIS A 116 -2.35 13.99 13.80
C HIS A 116 -2.58 15.43 13.32
N ILE A 117 -3.79 15.70 12.84
CA ILE A 117 -4.14 16.96 12.18
C ILE A 117 -3.97 18.14 13.15
N ARG A 118 -4.37 17.96 14.42
CA ARG A 118 -4.28 18.99 15.45
C ARG A 118 -2.84 19.43 15.72
N ASP A 119 -1.91 18.49 15.76
CA ASP A 119 -0.50 18.78 15.96
C ASP A 119 0.06 19.57 14.78
N MET A 120 -0.37 19.22 13.56
CA MET A 120 0.02 19.95 12.35
C MET A 120 -0.56 21.36 12.30
N VAL A 121 -1.78 21.59 12.82
CA VAL A 121 -2.33 22.94 12.99
C VAL A 121 -1.42 23.74 13.90
N LYS A 122 -1.06 23.19 15.07
CA LYS A 122 -0.20 23.86 16.04
C LYS A 122 1.17 24.20 15.47
N GLU A 123 1.86 23.20 14.92
CA GLU A 123 3.19 23.38 14.31
C GLU A 123 3.15 24.42 13.17
N THR A 124 2.10 24.37 12.34
CA THR A 124 1.98 25.32 11.22
C THR A 124 1.72 26.74 11.72
N LYS A 125 0.93 26.92 12.80
CA LYS A 125 0.70 28.24 13.42
C LYS A 125 1.98 28.79 14.02
N GLU A 126 2.75 27.99 14.75
CA GLU A 126 4.06 28.41 15.30
C GLU A 126 5.01 28.86 14.17
N ARG A 127 5.06 28.14 13.06
CA ARG A 127 5.85 28.54 11.88
C ARG A 127 5.34 29.81 11.21
N TYR A 128 4.02 30.01 11.21
CA TYR A 128 3.42 31.23 10.68
C TYR A 128 3.78 32.46 11.52
N GLU A 129 3.69 32.34 12.85
CA GLU A 129 4.10 33.41 13.79
C GLU A 129 5.59 33.74 13.62
N GLN A 130 6.46 32.74 13.51
CA GLN A 130 7.88 32.97 13.23
C GLN A 130 8.10 33.68 11.89
N CYS A 131 7.36 33.31 10.86
CA CYS A 131 7.43 33.96 9.54
C CYS A 131 7.02 35.43 9.61
N LEU A 132 6.03 35.79 10.44
CA LEU A 132 5.63 37.18 10.66
C LEU A 132 6.77 38.00 11.34
N LEU A 133 7.40 37.43 12.37
CA LEU A 133 8.54 38.06 13.04
C LEU A 133 9.72 38.26 12.07
N ASP A 134 9.98 37.29 11.22
CA ASP A 134 11.03 37.37 10.21
C ASP A 134 10.72 38.43 9.13
N LEU A 135 9.44 38.62 8.79
CA LEU A 135 8.98 39.69 7.87
C LEU A 135 9.14 41.07 8.49
N GLU A 136 8.79 41.26 9.78
CA GLU A 136 8.94 42.50 10.52
C GLU A 136 10.39 42.90 10.63
N SER A 137 11.29 41.95 10.89
CA SER A 137 12.74 42.18 11.01
C SER A 137 13.47 42.29 9.67
N CYS A 138 12.76 42.02 8.55
CA CYS A 138 13.36 42.00 7.21
C CYS A 138 13.62 43.42 6.69
N PRO A 139 14.86 43.82 6.37
CA PRO A 139 15.15 45.13 5.83
C PRO A 139 14.41 45.43 4.52
N GLU A 140 13.97 46.69 4.34
CA GLU A 140 13.22 47.09 3.14
C GLU A 140 13.99 46.89 1.83
N ASN A 141 15.31 47.00 1.88
CA ASN A 141 16.19 46.79 0.72
C ASN A 141 16.38 45.33 0.34
N ALA A 142 15.99 44.37 1.21
CA ALA A 142 16.11 42.93 0.98
C ALA A 142 14.90 42.35 0.20
N LYS A 143 14.53 42.94 -0.93
CA LYS A 143 13.33 42.63 -1.71
C LYS A 143 13.13 41.15 -1.99
N LYS A 144 14.18 40.40 -2.37
CA LYS A 144 14.07 38.96 -2.68
C LYS A 144 13.72 38.13 -1.43
N LYS A 145 14.34 38.47 -0.29
CA LYS A 145 14.07 37.78 0.98
C LYS A 145 12.63 38.04 1.43
N ARG A 146 12.19 39.30 1.35
CA ARG A 146 10.85 39.71 1.71
C ARG A 146 9.80 39.00 0.86
N PHE A 147 9.99 38.95 -0.45
CA PHE A 147 9.12 38.23 -1.37
C PHE A 147 8.99 36.74 -1.00
N THR A 148 10.11 36.04 -0.70
CA THR A 148 10.11 34.65 -0.28
C THR A 148 9.35 34.43 1.04
N LEU A 149 9.47 35.35 1.99
CA LEU A 149 8.75 35.29 3.26
C LEU A 149 7.25 35.57 3.08
N GLU A 150 6.86 36.48 2.19
CA GLU A 150 5.46 36.73 1.85
C GLU A 150 4.81 35.49 1.19
N GLU A 151 5.49 34.84 0.24
CA GLU A 151 5.02 33.57 -0.35
C GLU A 151 4.89 32.45 0.70
N LEU A 152 5.86 32.38 1.63
CA LEU A 152 5.83 31.41 2.73
C LEU A 152 4.63 31.68 3.65
N LYS A 153 4.40 32.94 4.05
CA LYS A 153 3.26 33.37 4.86
C LYS A 153 1.95 32.90 4.23
N ASP A 154 1.71 33.23 2.94
CA ASP A 154 0.49 32.89 2.24
C ASP A 154 0.29 31.36 2.12
N SER A 155 1.40 30.62 1.92
CA SER A 155 1.39 29.16 1.91
C SER A 155 1.02 28.55 3.26
N LEU A 156 1.54 29.10 4.36
CA LEU A 156 1.24 28.64 5.72
C LEU A 156 -0.21 28.95 6.11
N GLU A 157 -0.72 30.14 5.76
CA GLU A 157 -2.11 30.51 6.01
C GLU A 157 -3.10 29.57 5.33
N LYS A 158 -2.86 29.23 4.06
CA LYS A 158 -3.67 28.24 3.32
C LYS A 158 -3.61 26.86 3.98
N LYS A 159 -2.45 26.45 4.49
CA LYS A 159 -2.30 25.16 5.19
C LYS A 159 -3.04 25.15 6.50
N ILE A 160 -2.97 26.21 7.30
CA ILE A 160 -3.70 26.33 8.56
C ILE A 160 -5.21 26.21 8.29
N SER A 161 -5.75 26.98 7.34
CA SER A 161 -7.16 26.93 6.98
C SER A 161 -7.58 25.53 6.55
N LYS A 162 -6.75 24.84 5.74
CA LYS A 162 -7.04 23.47 5.30
C LYS A 162 -7.01 22.47 6.46
N TYR A 163 -6.04 22.54 7.34
CA TYR A 163 -5.97 21.63 8.49
C TYR A 163 -7.10 21.89 9.50
N GLU A 164 -7.52 23.15 9.71
CA GLU A 164 -8.67 23.46 10.56
C GLU A 164 -9.98 22.94 9.98
N GLU A 165 -10.14 22.93 8.66
CA GLU A 165 -11.25 22.29 7.96
C GLU A 165 -11.18 20.76 8.11
N ASP A 166 -9.99 20.17 7.91
CA ASP A 166 -9.76 18.74 8.08
C ASP A 166 -10.09 18.29 9.52
N VAL A 167 -9.73 19.08 10.56
CA VAL A 167 -10.11 18.80 11.96
C VAL A 167 -11.63 18.76 12.14
N LYS A 168 -12.38 19.67 11.50
CA LYS A 168 -13.85 19.69 11.61
C LYS A 168 -14.49 18.47 10.95
N THR A 169 -13.88 17.97 9.87
CA THR A 169 -14.42 16.86 9.08
C THR A 169 -14.01 15.49 9.63
N TYR A 170 -12.74 15.33 10.02
CA TYR A 170 -12.15 14.03 10.36
C TYR A 170 -11.77 13.89 11.84
N GLY A 171 -11.88 14.97 12.64
CA GLY A 171 -11.42 15.01 14.02
C GLY A 171 -9.93 15.36 14.12
N GLU A 172 -9.39 15.20 15.32
CA GLU A 172 -8.00 15.60 15.65
C GLU A 172 -6.95 14.68 15.04
N THR A 173 -7.33 13.41 14.83
CA THR A 173 -6.47 12.35 14.28
C THR A 173 -7.28 11.53 13.29
N VAL A 174 -6.66 11.19 12.16
CA VAL A 174 -7.29 10.38 11.12
C VAL A 174 -6.36 9.25 10.67
N CYS A 175 -6.90 8.05 10.51
CA CYS A 175 -6.20 6.97 9.83
C CYS A 175 -6.23 7.21 8.32
N VAL A 176 -5.06 7.36 7.70
CA VAL A 176 -4.96 7.74 6.28
C VAL A 176 -4.75 6.56 5.34
N CYS A 177 -4.15 5.49 5.81
CA CYS A 177 -3.98 4.25 5.05
C CYS A 177 -3.55 3.10 5.96
N GLY A 178 -3.68 1.89 5.45
CA GLY A 178 -3.27 0.71 6.19
C GLY A 178 -3.09 -0.52 5.32
N THR A 179 -2.45 -1.55 5.89
CA THR A 179 -2.28 -2.87 5.32
C THR A 179 -2.64 -3.95 6.34
N LEU A 180 -3.15 -5.08 5.87
CA LEU A 180 -3.26 -6.32 6.64
C LEU A 180 -2.32 -7.33 5.99
N THR A 181 -1.43 -7.88 6.79
CA THR A 181 -0.32 -8.74 6.36
C THR A 181 -0.35 -10.05 7.12
N VAL A 182 -0.07 -11.15 6.42
CA VAL A 182 0.07 -12.48 7.00
C VAL A 182 1.48 -12.99 6.73
N LYS A 183 2.06 -13.63 7.73
CA LYS A 183 3.36 -14.30 7.65
C LYS A 183 3.15 -15.81 7.65
N TYR A 184 3.92 -16.52 6.84
CA TYR A 184 3.96 -17.98 6.84
C TYR A 184 5.40 -18.48 6.62
N GLY A 185 5.95 -19.11 7.62
CA GLY A 185 7.36 -19.54 7.60
C GLY A 185 8.32 -18.35 7.39
N HIS A 186 9.01 -18.33 6.27
CA HIS A 186 9.96 -17.27 5.91
C HIS A 186 9.42 -16.28 4.89
N THR A 187 8.13 -16.29 4.65
CA THR A 187 7.48 -15.39 3.69
C THR A 187 6.39 -14.58 4.38
N SER A 188 6.11 -13.40 3.86
CA SER A 188 4.93 -12.63 4.22
C SER A 188 4.17 -12.21 2.98
N GLU A 189 2.89 -11.91 3.14
CA GLU A 189 2.05 -11.37 2.07
C GLU A 189 1.19 -10.23 2.59
N ILE A 190 1.24 -9.10 1.89
CA ILE A 190 0.33 -7.98 2.13
C ILE A 190 -0.98 -8.31 1.41
N LEU A 191 -1.93 -8.88 2.16
CA LEU A 191 -3.19 -9.38 1.60
C LEU A 191 -4.16 -8.26 1.24
N TYR A 192 -4.25 -7.25 2.09
CA TYR A 192 -5.18 -6.14 1.93
C TYR A 192 -4.48 -4.83 2.19
N ALA A 193 -4.83 -3.82 1.41
CA ALA A 193 -4.35 -2.46 1.59
C ALA A 193 -5.43 -1.46 1.19
N GLY A 194 -5.60 -0.44 2.01
CA GLY A 194 -6.56 0.63 1.79
C GLY A 194 -5.98 2.00 2.07
N MET A 195 -6.65 3.03 1.55
CA MET A 195 -6.29 4.42 1.80
C MET A 195 -7.51 5.34 1.75
N ASN A 196 -7.44 6.41 2.51
CA ASN A 196 -8.33 7.55 2.39
C ASN A 196 -7.77 8.49 1.31
N GLU A 197 -8.49 8.66 0.20
CA GLU A 197 -8.07 9.44 -0.98
C GLU A 197 -7.89 10.93 -0.65
N ASP A 198 -8.63 11.48 0.32
CA ASP A 198 -8.54 12.88 0.71
C ASP A 198 -7.15 13.26 1.25
N PHE A 199 -6.45 12.25 1.75
CA PHE A 199 -5.09 12.38 2.29
C PHE A 199 -3.98 11.86 1.38
N LYS A 200 -4.26 11.57 0.10
CA LYS A 200 -3.26 11.06 -0.87
C LYS A 200 -2.02 11.95 -1.00
N ARG A 201 -2.18 13.27 -0.76
CA ARG A 201 -1.08 14.23 -0.77
C ARG A 201 0.03 13.94 0.24
N LEU A 202 -0.31 13.20 1.32
CA LEU A 202 0.63 12.83 2.37
C LEU A 202 1.57 11.69 1.96
N MET A 203 1.33 11.04 0.82
CA MET A 203 2.09 9.88 0.34
C MET A 203 2.16 8.73 1.34
N GLY A 204 1.17 8.63 2.24
CA GLY A 204 1.08 7.64 3.32
C GLY A 204 1.28 6.19 2.86
N PRO A 205 0.59 5.70 1.81
CA PRO A 205 0.74 4.32 1.36
C PRO A 205 2.18 3.90 1.07
N TYR A 206 3.00 4.81 0.52
CA TYR A 206 4.40 4.51 0.22
C TYR A 206 5.23 4.23 1.49
N LEU A 207 5.00 5.01 2.54
CA LEU A 207 5.69 4.80 3.82
C LEU A 207 5.12 3.59 4.55
N THR A 208 3.80 3.40 4.55
CA THR A 208 3.14 2.27 5.23
C THR A 208 3.59 0.93 4.65
N TRP A 209 3.62 0.79 3.32
CA TRP A 209 4.11 -0.44 2.67
C TRP A 209 5.59 -0.68 2.96
N TYR A 210 6.43 0.37 2.90
CA TYR A 210 7.83 0.26 3.25
C TYR A 210 8.00 -0.25 4.69
N LYS A 211 7.29 0.34 5.65
CA LYS A 211 7.35 -0.03 7.06
C LYS A 211 6.76 -1.42 7.33
N THR A 212 5.72 -1.82 6.60
CA THR A 212 5.18 -3.18 6.67
C THR A 212 6.20 -4.22 6.24
N MET A 213 6.87 -4.02 5.11
CA MET A 213 7.92 -4.92 4.63
C MET A 213 9.13 -4.94 5.56
N GLU A 214 9.57 -3.77 6.03
CA GLU A 214 10.64 -3.65 7.04
C GLU A 214 10.32 -4.49 8.27
N LYS A 215 9.09 -4.37 8.79
CA LYS A 215 8.61 -5.17 9.93
C LYS A 215 8.61 -6.67 9.65
N CYS A 216 8.20 -7.09 8.45
CA CYS A 216 8.24 -8.51 8.05
C CYS A 216 9.67 -9.06 8.06
N PHE A 217 10.64 -8.30 7.57
CA PHE A 217 12.04 -8.70 7.55
C PHE A 217 12.65 -8.73 8.96
N GLU A 218 12.29 -7.78 9.84
CA GLU A 218 12.64 -7.82 11.26
C GLU A 218 12.10 -9.07 11.97
N LEU A 219 10.90 -9.55 11.56
CA LEU A 219 10.29 -10.78 12.06
C LEU A 219 10.86 -12.06 11.43
N GLY A 220 11.93 -11.95 10.64
CA GLY A 220 12.68 -13.08 10.07
C GLY A 220 12.15 -13.60 8.74
N CYS A 221 11.23 -12.87 8.07
CA CYS A 221 10.86 -13.19 6.70
C CYS A 221 12.05 -12.95 5.76
N LYS A 222 12.20 -13.81 4.76
CA LYS A 222 13.18 -13.63 3.67
C LYS A 222 12.56 -12.93 2.46
N THR A 223 11.24 -13.03 2.33
CA THR A 223 10.48 -12.43 1.25
C THR A 223 9.20 -11.80 1.76
N SER A 224 8.78 -10.70 1.12
CA SER A 224 7.50 -10.06 1.33
C SER A 224 6.79 -9.92 -0.01
N ASN A 225 5.68 -10.66 -0.17
CA ASN A 225 4.85 -10.61 -1.36
C ASN A 225 3.94 -9.39 -1.29
N MET A 226 4.04 -8.55 -2.29
CA MET A 226 3.22 -7.35 -2.46
C MET A 226 1.89 -7.64 -3.17
N GLY A 227 1.61 -8.91 -3.45
CA GLY A 227 0.43 -9.38 -4.18
C GLY A 227 0.55 -9.23 -5.69
N GLY A 228 -0.49 -9.70 -6.37
CA GLY A 228 -0.56 -9.80 -7.81
C GLY A 228 -0.56 -8.47 -8.56
N ILE A 229 -0.21 -8.57 -9.83
CA ILE A 229 -0.26 -7.48 -10.81
C ILE A 229 -0.89 -7.98 -12.10
N GLU A 230 -1.38 -7.04 -12.90
CA GLU A 230 -1.93 -7.36 -14.22
C GLU A 230 -0.86 -7.94 -15.15
N GLY A 231 -1.27 -8.89 -16.01
CA GLY A 231 -0.37 -9.57 -16.94
C GLY A 231 0.29 -8.67 -17.98
N THR A 232 -0.25 -7.46 -18.17
CA THR A 232 0.32 -6.44 -19.07
C THR A 232 1.60 -5.80 -18.52
N LEU A 233 1.91 -6.00 -17.25
CA LEU A 233 2.98 -5.32 -16.50
C LEU A 233 2.91 -3.79 -16.62
N LYS A 234 1.70 -3.25 -16.75
CA LYS A 234 1.42 -1.81 -16.85
C LYS A 234 0.21 -1.47 -15.99
N GLY A 235 0.15 -0.22 -15.54
CA GLY A 235 -0.98 0.26 -14.77
C GLY A 235 -0.58 0.84 -13.42
N GLY A 236 -1.51 1.52 -12.77
CA GLY A 236 -1.24 2.26 -11.53
C GLY A 236 -0.76 1.39 -10.38
N LEU A 237 -1.17 0.12 -10.32
CA LEU A 237 -0.71 -0.82 -9.29
C LEU A 237 0.73 -1.24 -9.51
N VAL A 238 1.13 -1.47 -10.78
CA VAL A 238 2.51 -1.75 -11.15
C VAL A 238 3.38 -0.54 -10.84
N ASP A 239 2.98 0.66 -11.30
CA ASP A 239 3.69 1.92 -11.04
C ASP A 239 3.87 2.25 -9.55
N PHE A 240 2.93 1.79 -8.72
CA PHE A 240 3.01 1.92 -7.27
C PHE A 240 4.03 0.95 -6.66
N LYS A 241 3.98 -0.33 -7.07
CA LYS A 241 4.83 -1.37 -6.49
C LYS A 241 6.27 -1.32 -7.00
N GLU A 242 6.49 -0.99 -8.29
CA GLU A 242 7.82 -0.97 -8.89
C GLU A 242 8.81 0.03 -8.25
N ILE A 243 8.29 1.01 -7.49
CA ILE A 243 9.15 1.98 -6.78
C ILE A 243 10.08 1.33 -5.77
N TYR A 244 9.71 0.15 -5.26
CA TYR A 244 10.50 -0.63 -4.30
C TYR A 244 11.55 -1.51 -5.00
N HIS A 245 11.52 -1.63 -6.35
CA HIS A 245 12.33 -2.52 -7.18
C HIS A 245 12.14 -4.01 -6.88
N PRO A 246 10.89 -4.49 -6.70
CA PRO A 246 10.61 -5.89 -6.41
C PRO A 246 11.01 -6.79 -7.58
N ARG A 247 11.22 -8.07 -7.27
CA ARG A 247 11.30 -9.10 -8.32
C ARG A 247 9.89 -9.51 -8.72
N ILE A 248 9.71 -9.79 -10.02
CA ILE A 248 8.45 -10.32 -10.55
C ILE A 248 8.55 -11.84 -10.54
N ASN A 249 7.70 -12.46 -9.73
CA ASN A 249 7.55 -13.91 -9.70
C ASN A 249 6.38 -14.32 -10.58
N GLU A 250 6.65 -15.21 -11.54
CA GLU A 250 5.61 -15.82 -12.38
C GLU A 250 5.19 -17.14 -11.77
N TYR A 251 3.92 -17.25 -11.42
CA TYR A 251 3.31 -18.48 -10.93
C TYR A 251 2.80 -19.33 -12.10
N ILE A 252 2.52 -20.61 -11.79
CA ILE A 252 2.05 -21.58 -12.80
C ILE A 252 0.72 -21.17 -13.43
N GLY A 253 -0.09 -20.36 -12.75
CA GLY A 253 -1.43 -19.94 -13.17
C GLY A 253 -2.54 -20.76 -12.53
N GLU A 254 -3.75 -20.58 -13.04
CA GLU A 254 -4.95 -21.28 -12.61
C GLU A 254 -5.24 -22.48 -13.51
N PHE A 255 -5.82 -23.51 -12.92
CA PHE A 255 -6.18 -24.74 -13.60
C PHE A 255 -7.54 -25.19 -13.14
N ASP A 256 -8.40 -25.56 -14.10
CA ASP A 256 -9.67 -26.19 -13.81
C ASP A 256 -9.58 -27.71 -13.97
N ILE A 257 -10.23 -28.41 -13.08
CA ILE A 257 -10.41 -29.86 -13.16
C ILE A 257 -11.92 -30.14 -13.34
N PRO A 258 -12.40 -30.32 -14.59
CA PRO A 258 -13.80 -30.55 -14.83
C PRO A 258 -14.24 -31.91 -14.25
N VAL A 259 -15.06 -31.90 -13.21
CA VAL A 259 -15.66 -33.11 -12.63
C VAL A 259 -16.77 -33.66 -13.54
N ASN A 260 -17.53 -32.74 -14.16
CA ASN A 260 -18.54 -33.05 -15.16
C ASN A 260 -18.39 -32.10 -16.34
N SER A 261 -17.95 -32.59 -17.48
CA SER A 261 -17.65 -31.78 -18.67
C SER A 261 -18.86 -31.02 -19.22
N ILE A 262 -20.07 -31.58 -19.10
CA ILE A 262 -21.29 -30.93 -19.60
C ILE A 262 -21.60 -29.70 -18.72
N LEU A 263 -21.66 -29.90 -17.40
CA LEU A 263 -21.93 -28.81 -16.46
C LEU A 263 -20.85 -27.76 -16.50
N TYR A 264 -19.58 -28.17 -16.62
CA TYR A 264 -18.45 -27.24 -16.74
C TYR A 264 -18.59 -26.30 -17.94
N ASN A 265 -18.87 -26.86 -19.13
CA ASN A 265 -19.10 -26.07 -20.34
C ASN A 265 -20.31 -25.14 -20.25
N VAL A 266 -21.41 -25.60 -19.59
CA VAL A 266 -22.55 -24.73 -19.33
C VAL A 266 -22.18 -23.58 -18.40
N CYS A 267 -21.43 -23.83 -17.33
CA CYS A 267 -20.92 -22.75 -16.43
C CYS A 267 -20.06 -21.76 -17.18
N LEU A 268 -19.13 -22.22 -18.01
CA LEU A 268 -18.27 -21.31 -18.79
C LEU A 268 -19.08 -20.38 -19.71
N LEU A 269 -20.16 -20.87 -20.33
CA LEU A 269 -21.03 -20.04 -21.17
C LEU A 269 -21.77 -18.94 -20.39
N TYR A 270 -22.00 -19.14 -19.08
CA TYR A 270 -22.66 -18.14 -18.22
C TYR A 270 -21.67 -17.17 -17.54
N THR A 271 -20.37 -17.47 -17.54
CA THR A 271 -19.33 -16.66 -16.87
C THR A 271 -18.45 -15.91 -17.87
N SER A 272 -18.70 -16.05 -19.17
CA SER A 272 -17.94 -15.39 -20.25
C SER A 272 -18.56 -14.06 -20.72
N ASP A 273 -19.40 -13.39 -19.89
CA ASP A 273 -19.95 -12.06 -20.15
C ASP A 273 -19.27 -10.99 -19.29
#